data_ff303e223d83b3db044f051926cf7c96
#
_entry.id   ff303e223d83b3db044f051926cf7c96
#
_cell.length_a   1.000
_cell.length_b   1.000
_cell.length_c   1.000
_cell.angle_alpha   90.00
_cell.angle_beta   90.00
_cell.angle_gamma   90.00
#
_symmetry.space_group_name_H-M   'P 1'
#
loop_
_entity.id
_entity.type
_entity.pdbx_description
1 polymer ?
#
loop_
_entity_poly.entity_id
_entity_poly.type
_entity_poly.pdbx_seq_one_letter_code
_entity_poly.pdbx_strand_id
1 'polypeptide(L)'
;MCCRFYLDEPTFHSAVNQLHLSGSDLVTVTQRDIYPSETAPVIIGDPGRGMEDLMIVNQVWGFPSPNEKGLLINARSETVQEKPTFVRGIRQNRCVIPARCFYEWDPHKNKASFFPQNNDVIYMAGVFERPRELGGSFSRFVILTREADEVVRPVHSRMPLLLTAEQVPDWIRNNDRVEEILKTVPVPLYCEKEYEQMSLDL
;
A
#
# COMPACT_ATOMS: atom_id res chain seq x y z
N MET A 1 -1.56 -0.52 -12.95
CA MET A 1 -0.90 -0.89 -11.67
C MET A 1 -0.88 0.34 -10.80
N CYS A 2 -1.29 0.21 -9.52
CA CYS A 2 -1.38 1.33 -8.58
C CYS A 2 -0.08 2.15 -8.57
N CYS A 3 -0.16 3.37 -9.03
CA CYS A 3 0.96 4.33 -9.08
C CYS A 3 0.64 5.65 -8.39
N ARG A 4 -0.51 5.73 -7.73
CA ARG A 4 -0.93 6.89 -6.95
C ARG A 4 -1.97 6.48 -5.93
N PHE A 5 -1.88 7.00 -4.73
CA PHE A 5 -2.91 6.89 -3.70
C PHE A 5 -3.02 8.21 -2.93
N TYR A 6 -4.12 8.39 -2.23
CA TYR A 6 -4.40 9.59 -1.46
C TYR A 6 -4.47 9.28 0.03
N LEU A 7 -3.87 10.12 0.83
CA LEU A 7 -3.94 10.08 2.29
C LEU A 7 -4.22 11.49 2.84
N ASP A 8 -5.13 11.55 3.81
CA ASP A 8 -5.44 12.75 4.57
C ASP A 8 -5.28 12.52 6.08
N GLU A 9 -5.31 13.59 6.85
CA GLU A 9 -5.19 13.53 8.31
C GLU A 9 -6.30 12.70 8.99
N PRO A 10 -7.60 12.82 8.60
CA PRO A 10 -8.64 12.00 9.19
C PRO A 10 -8.40 10.50 9.01
N THR A 11 -8.03 10.08 7.80
CA THR A 11 -7.70 8.68 7.49
C THR A 11 -6.48 8.20 8.28
N PHE A 12 -5.44 9.03 8.38
CA PHE A 12 -4.25 8.73 9.17
C PHE A 12 -4.60 8.50 10.65
N HIS A 13 -5.36 9.41 11.27
CA HIS A 13 -5.79 9.28 12.65
C HIS A 13 -6.73 8.09 12.87
N SER A 14 -7.59 7.79 11.88
CA SER A 14 -8.43 6.59 11.93
C SER A 14 -7.57 5.32 11.97
N ALA A 15 -6.53 5.23 11.12
CA ALA A 15 -5.59 4.10 11.13
C ALA A 15 -4.85 3.96 12.47
N VAL A 16 -4.34 5.10 13.01
CA VAL A 16 -3.65 5.14 14.31
C VAL A 16 -4.54 4.61 15.42
N ASN A 17 -5.79 5.06 15.46
CA ASN A 17 -6.75 4.66 16.50
C ASN A 17 -7.20 3.21 16.36
N GLN A 18 -7.53 2.75 15.14
CA GLN A 18 -8.00 1.37 14.89
C GLN A 18 -6.94 0.32 15.23
N LEU A 19 -5.67 0.63 15.00
CA LEU A 19 -4.56 -0.32 15.16
C LEU A 19 -3.67 -0.01 16.38
N HIS A 20 -4.03 0.99 17.18
CA HIS A 20 -3.25 1.43 18.36
C HIS A 20 -1.76 1.65 18.06
N LEU A 21 -1.47 2.39 16.95
CA LEU A 21 -0.12 2.56 16.45
C LEU A 21 0.74 3.46 17.33
N SER A 22 1.98 3.06 17.61
CA SER A 22 3.02 3.92 18.19
C SER A 22 3.72 4.75 17.08
N GLY A 23 4.44 5.81 17.47
CA GLY A 23 5.25 6.63 16.56
C GLY A 23 4.47 7.61 15.69
N SER A 24 3.17 7.78 15.91
CA SER A 24 2.33 8.69 15.13
C SER A 24 2.75 10.16 15.28
N ASP A 25 3.32 10.55 16.40
CA ASP A 25 3.87 11.87 16.68
C ASP A 25 5.15 12.21 15.88
N LEU A 26 5.81 11.18 15.33
CA LEU A 26 7.00 11.33 14.49
C LEU A 26 6.66 11.43 12.98
N VAL A 27 5.38 11.28 12.62
CA VAL A 27 4.92 11.27 11.23
C VAL A 27 3.99 12.45 10.99
N THR A 28 4.41 13.34 10.10
CA THR A 28 3.55 14.44 9.64
C THR A 28 2.83 14.00 8.37
N VAL A 29 1.52 14.06 8.38
CA VAL A 29 0.68 13.81 7.21
C VAL A 29 0.20 15.17 6.67
N THR A 30 0.50 15.42 5.42
CA THR A 30 -0.15 16.49 4.65
C THR A 30 -1.16 15.84 3.72
N GLN A 31 -2.37 16.39 3.70
CA GLN A 31 -3.43 15.95 2.78
C GLN A 31 -2.95 16.04 1.33
N ARG A 32 -2.66 14.90 0.69
CA ARG A 32 -2.14 14.89 -0.68
C ARG A 32 -2.21 13.52 -1.37
N ASP A 33 -2.12 13.57 -2.68
CA ASP A 33 -1.73 12.43 -3.50
C ASP A 33 -0.26 12.05 -3.22
N ILE A 34 0.01 10.76 -3.15
CA ILE A 34 1.35 10.21 -2.95
C ILE A 34 1.76 9.45 -4.21
N TYR A 35 2.95 9.78 -4.70
CA TYR A 35 3.54 9.24 -5.93
C TYR A 35 4.77 8.38 -5.64
N PRO A 36 5.16 7.50 -6.58
CA PRO A 36 6.44 6.79 -6.50
C PRO A 36 7.61 7.75 -6.27
N SER A 37 8.61 7.32 -5.51
CA SER A 37 9.75 8.06 -4.99
C SER A 37 9.48 9.03 -3.84
N GLU A 38 8.23 9.29 -3.51
CA GLU A 38 7.88 10.11 -2.36
C GLU A 38 7.84 9.30 -1.07
N THR A 39 7.89 10.03 0.04
CA THR A 39 7.77 9.47 1.39
C THR A 39 6.31 9.34 1.77
N ALA A 40 5.95 8.21 2.36
CA ALA A 40 4.62 7.94 2.88
C ALA A 40 4.66 7.29 4.26
N PRO A 41 3.62 7.45 5.10
CA PRO A 41 3.41 6.68 6.31
C PRO A 41 3.23 5.20 6.01
N VAL A 42 3.94 4.34 6.74
CA VAL A 42 3.93 2.88 6.58
C VAL A 42 3.87 2.23 7.96
N ILE A 43 2.98 1.26 8.12
CA ILE A 43 2.78 0.50 9.35
C ILE A 43 3.70 -0.72 9.31
N ILE A 44 4.49 -0.91 10.36
CA ILE A 44 5.42 -2.04 10.53
C ILE A 44 5.32 -2.60 11.95
N GLY A 45 5.94 -3.75 12.21
CA GLY A 45 6.15 -4.22 13.59
C GLY A 45 7.16 -3.33 14.32
N ASP A 46 6.88 -3.00 15.58
CA ASP A 46 7.76 -2.17 16.42
C ASP A 46 8.96 -2.98 16.91
N PRO A 47 10.20 -2.69 16.44
CA PRO A 47 11.37 -3.43 16.89
C PRO A 47 11.81 -3.09 18.31
N GLY A 48 11.31 -2.01 18.91
CA GLY A 48 11.70 -1.53 20.24
C GLY A 48 10.82 -2.06 21.37
N ARG A 49 9.57 -2.46 21.07
CA ARG A 49 8.58 -2.92 22.06
C ARG A 49 8.24 -4.41 21.97
N GLY A 50 9.00 -5.15 21.17
CA GLY A 50 8.68 -6.51 20.78
C GLY A 50 7.86 -6.52 19.49
N MET A 51 7.94 -7.62 18.74
CA MET A 51 7.21 -7.71 17.47
C MET A 51 5.67 -7.72 17.64
N GLU A 52 5.17 -7.58 18.84
CA GLU A 52 3.73 -7.59 19.14
C GLU A 52 3.06 -6.22 18.96
N ASP A 53 3.80 -5.13 19.06
CA ASP A 53 3.28 -3.79 18.84
C ASP A 53 3.49 -3.33 17.40
N LEU A 54 2.55 -2.53 16.89
CA LEU A 54 2.64 -1.91 15.59
C LEU A 54 3.07 -0.44 15.74
N MET A 55 3.89 0.00 14.82
CA MET A 55 4.28 1.41 14.73
C MET A 55 4.10 1.95 13.32
N ILE A 56 3.93 3.26 13.22
CA ILE A 56 3.90 3.95 11.93
C ILE A 56 5.19 4.76 11.75
N VAL A 57 5.78 4.65 10.57
CA VAL A 57 7.03 5.33 10.21
C VAL A 57 6.97 5.84 8.78
N ASN A 58 7.79 6.84 8.46
CA ASN A 58 7.93 7.30 7.09
C ASN A 58 8.90 6.41 6.29
N GLN A 59 8.49 5.98 5.10
CA GLN A 59 9.33 5.23 4.15
C GLN A 59 9.14 5.75 2.72
N VAL A 60 10.14 5.58 1.87
CA VAL A 60 10.11 6.00 0.46
C VAL A 60 9.47 4.91 -0.40
N TRP A 61 8.51 5.28 -1.26
CA TRP A 61 7.85 4.35 -2.15
C TRP A 61 8.71 3.99 -3.37
N GLY A 62 9.05 2.72 -3.51
CA GLY A 62 9.76 2.14 -4.64
C GLY A 62 11.17 1.66 -4.30
N PHE A 63 11.47 0.41 -4.69
CA PHE A 63 12.82 -0.14 -4.66
C PHE A 63 13.58 0.28 -5.91
N PRO A 64 14.91 0.49 -5.83
CA PRO A 64 15.72 0.63 -7.03
C PRO A 64 15.56 -0.60 -7.95
N SER A 65 15.38 -0.38 -9.24
CA SER A 65 15.36 -1.48 -10.21
C SER A 65 16.74 -2.14 -10.31
N PRO A 66 16.84 -3.48 -10.33
CA PRO A 66 18.11 -4.17 -10.52
C PRO A 66 18.85 -3.77 -11.81
N ASN A 67 18.12 -3.28 -12.81
CA ASN A 67 18.65 -2.85 -14.11
C ASN A 67 18.98 -1.35 -14.17
N GLU A 68 19.08 -0.68 -13.01
CA GLU A 68 19.38 0.76 -12.84
C GLU A 68 18.44 1.73 -13.56
N LYS A 69 17.37 1.24 -14.19
CA LYS A 69 16.35 2.07 -14.86
C LYS A 69 15.03 2.03 -14.12
N GLY A 70 14.68 3.15 -13.44
CA GLY A 70 13.40 3.35 -12.79
C GLY A 70 13.27 2.66 -11.42
N LEU A 71 12.03 2.57 -10.94
CA LEU A 71 11.67 2.02 -9.64
C LEU A 71 10.74 0.82 -9.80
N LEU A 72 10.91 -0.17 -8.95
CA LEU A 72 9.92 -1.21 -8.69
C LEU A 72 8.98 -0.68 -7.62
N ILE A 73 7.78 -0.27 -8.01
CA ILE A 73 6.79 0.33 -7.10
C ILE A 73 5.77 -0.68 -6.60
N ASN A 74 5.62 -1.80 -7.31
CA ASN A 74 4.69 -2.87 -6.98
C ASN A 74 5.35 -4.24 -7.10
N ALA A 75 4.83 -5.21 -6.33
CA ALA A 75 5.15 -6.62 -6.43
C ALA A 75 3.86 -7.44 -6.62
N ARG A 76 3.88 -8.46 -7.49
CA ARG A 76 2.72 -9.34 -7.68
C ARG A 76 2.62 -10.33 -6.53
N SER A 77 1.47 -10.40 -5.86
CA SER A 77 1.22 -11.33 -4.77
C SER A 77 1.43 -12.80 -5.17
N GLU A 78 1.13 -13.13 -6.42
CA GLU A 78 1.24 -14.48 -6.97
C GLU A 78 2.68 -15.00 -7.06
N THR A 79 3.66 -14.09 -7.16
CA THR A 79 5.08 -14.46 -7.35
C THR A 79 6.03 -13.82 -6.34
N VAL A 80 5.50 -13.09 -5.35
CA VAL A 80 6.30 -12.35 -4.36
C VAL A 80 7.21 -13.27 -3.53
N GLN A 81 6.77 -14.50 -3.28
CA GLN A 81 7.52 -15.49 -2.51
C GLN A 81 8.67 -16.14 -3.31
N GLU A 82 8.68 -16.02 -4.63
CA GLU A 82 9.64 -16.64 -5.54
C GLU A 82 10.69 -15.65 -6.04
N LYS A 83 10.33 -14.37 -6.19
CA LYS A 83 11.19 -13.35 -6.77
C LYS A 83 12.31 -12.94 -5.79
N PRO A 84 13.60 -13.08 -6.17
CA PRO A 84 14.73 -12.74 -5.29
C PRO A 84 14.66 -11.34 -4.68
N THR A 85 14.15 -10.36 -5.43
CA THR A 85 13.97 -8.98 -4.98
C THR A 85 13.04 -8.87 -3.78
N PHE A 86 12.01 -9.72 -3.67
CA PHE A 86 10.95 -9.57 -2.69
C PHE A 86 10.94 -10.67 -1.62
N VAL A 87 11.62 -11.80 -1.85
CA VAL A 87 11.58 -12.97 -0.96
C VAL A 87 11.99 -12.66 0.48
N ARG A 88 12.97 -11.77 0.67
CA ARG A 88 13.37 -11.33 2.00
C ARG A 88 12.31 -10.44 2.63
N GLY A 89 11.74 -9.54 1.86
CA GLY A 89 10.66 -8.65 2.30
C GLY A 89 9.44 -9.43 2.79
N ILE A 90 8.96 -10.39 1.99
CA ILE A 90 7.78 -11.18 2.33
C ILE A 90 7.99 -12.09 3.55
N ARG A 91 9.21 -12.52 3.82
CA ARG A 91 9.54 -13.36 4.98
C ARG A 91 9.77 -12.59 6.28
N GLN A 92 10.31 -11.36 6.20
CA GLN A 92 10.86 -10.65 7.37
C GLN A 92 10.43 -9.20 7.50
N ASN A 93 10.03 -8.56 6.41
CA ASN A 93 9.79 -7.11 6.37
C ASN A 93 8.48 -6.81 5.66
N ARG A 94 7.38 -7.35 6.17
CA ARG A 94 6.05 -7.01 5.70
C ARG A 94 5.60 -5.70 6.33
N CYS A 95 4.84 -4.93 5.58
CA CYS A 95 4.32 -3.65 6.01
C CYS A 95 2.92 -3.42 5.44
N VAL A 96 2.27 -2.36 5.91
CA VAL A 96 0.95 -1.94 5.43
C VAL A 96 0.95 -0.44 5.18
N ILE A 97 0.36 -0.03 4.08
CA ILE A 97 0.26 1.37 3.67
C ILE A 97 -1.19 1.81 3.84
N PRO A 98 -1.48 2.73 4.81
CA PRO A 98 -2.81 3.29 4.97
C PRO A 98 -3.08 4.32 3.87
N ALA A 99 -4.30 4.31 3.33
CA ALA A 99 -4.76 5.28 2.34
C ALA A 99 -6.26 5.54 2.48
N ARG A 100 -6.72 6.71 2.02
CA ARG A 100 -8.15 7.01 1.88
C ARG A 100 -8.72 6.37 0.62
N CYS A 101 -7.95 6.45 -0.49
CA CYS A 101 -8.29 5.81 -1.76
C CYS A 101 -7.02 5.56 -2.58
N PHE A 102 -7.14 4.71 -3.59
CA PHE A 102 -6.14 4.57 -4.64
C PHE A 102 -6.75 4.88 -6.00
N TYR A 103 -5.87 5.19 -6.96
CA TYR A 103 -6.25 5.57 -8.30
C TYR A 103 -5.78 4.56 -9.33
N GLU A 104 -6.60 4.36 -10.35
CA GLU A 104 -6.23 3.68 -11.58
C GLU A 104 -6.78 4.43 -12.78
N TRP A 105 -6.23 4.17 -13.94
CA TRP A 105 -6.62 4.78 -15.21
C TRP A 105 -7.05 3.71 -16.19
N ASP A 106 -8.14 3.97 -16.88
CA ASP A 106 -8.57 3.12 -17.98
C ASP A 106 -7.67 3.31 -19.22
N PRO A 107 -7.84 2.50 -20.30
CA PRO A 107 -7.06 2.64 -21.53
C PRO A 107 -7.23 4.01 -22.22
N HIS A 108 -8.31 4.73 -21.93
CA HIS A 108 -8.58 6.08 -22.44
C HIS A 108 -8.02 7.19 -21.54
N LYS A 109 -7.27 6.83 -20.49
CA LYS A 109 -6.69 7.73 -19.48
C LYS A 109 -7.71 8.42 -18.58
N ASN A 110 -8.94 7.93 -18.51
CA ASN A 110 -9.91 8.42 -17.53
C ASN A 110 -9.52 7.91 -16.16
N LYS A 111 -9.47 8.82 -15.19
CA LYS A 111 -9.13 8.52 -13.80
C LYS A 111 -10.33 7.91 -13.07
N ALA A 112 -10.08 6.86 -12.33
CA ALA A 112 -11.03 6.28 -11.39
C ALA A 112 -10.40 6.23 -9.99
N SER A 113 -11.20 6.60 -8.99
CA SER A 113 -10.84 6.58 -7.58
C SER A 113 -11.58 5.44 -6.89
N PHE A 114 -10.87 4.63 -6.12
CA PHE A 114 -11.43 3.46 -5.43
C PHE A 114 -11.36 3.66 -3.93
N PHE A 115 -12.51 3.58 -3.27
CA PHE A 115 -12.68 3.79 -1.83
C PHE A 115 -13.21 2.52 -1.17
N PRO A 116 -12.94 2.29 0.12
CA PRO A 116 -13.53 1.19 0.87
C PRO A 116 -15.01 1.47 1.16
N GLN A 117 -15.88 0.44 1.08
CA GLN A 117 -17.32 0.63 1.31
C GLN A 117 -17.67 0.85 2.78
N ASN A 118 -17.00 0.15 3.69
CA ASN A 118 -17.41 0.05 5.10
C ASN A 118 -16.33 0.51 6.07
N ASN A 119 -15.32 1.22 5.59
CA ASN A 119 -14.21 1.72 6.41
C ASN A 119 -13.73 3.07 5.88
N ASP A 120 -13.09 3.85 6.74
CA ASP A 120 -12.45 5.10 6.35
C ASP A 120 -11.01 4.92 5.87
N VAL A 121 -10.46 3.72 6.01
CA VAL A 121 -9.06 3.40 5.70
C VAL A 121 -8.97 2.18 4.78
N ILE A 122 -8.22 2.33 3.70
CA ILE A 122 -7.68 1.21 2.92
C ILE A 122 -6.33 0.82 3.55
N TYR A 123 -6.14 -0.47 3.81
CA TYR A 123 -4.87 -1.04 4.23
C TYR A 123 -4.26 -1.84 3.09
N MET A 124 -3.30 -1.25 2.37
CA MET A 124 -2.60 -1.92 1.27
C MET A 124 -1.43 -2.74 1.82
N ALA A 125 -1.40 -4.04 1.54
CA ALA A 125 -0.28 -4.89 1.89
C ALA A 125 0.98 -4.49 1.11
N GLY A 126 2.12 -4.52 1.79
CA GLY A 126 3.42 -4.21 1.20
C GLY A 126 4.56 -5.01 1.81
N VAL A 127 5.72 -4.85 1.22
CA VAL A 127 7.00 -5.29 1.78
C VAL A 127 8.00 -4.16 1.72
N PHE A 128 8.96 -4.14 2.66
CA PHE A 128 9.97 -3.11 2.70
C PHE A 128 11.39 -3.67 2.79
N GLU A 129 12.37 -2.85 2.44
CA GLU A 129 13.77 -3.09 2.69
C GLU A 129 14.37 -2.00 3.58
N ARG A 130 15.25 -2.42 4.48
CA ARG A 130 16.02 -1.50 5.31
C ARG A 130 17.25 -1.03 4.53
N PRO A 131 17.75 0.20 4.80
CA PRO A 131 19.01 0.65 4.22
C PRO A 131 20.13 -0.37 4.48
N ARG A 132 20.98 -0.60 3.49
CA ARG A 132 22.12 -1.53 3.61
C ARG A 132 23.26 -0.96 4.44
N GLU A 133 23.35 0.36 4.57
CA GLU A 133 24.41 1.07 5.27
C GLU A 133 23.87 1.82 6.48
N LEU A 134 24.62 1.79 7.61
CA LEU A 134 24.38 2.61 8.78
C LEU A 134 24.59 4.09 8.41
N GLY A 135 23.53 4.89 8.42
CA GLY A 135 23.53 6.31 8.03
C GLY A 135 23.04 6.59 6.62
N GLY A 136 22.66 5.57 5.87
CA GLY A 136 22.05 5.69 4.54
C GLY A 136 20.55 5.96 4.61
N SER A 137 20.04 6.43 3.49
CA SER A 137 18.68 6.82 3.15
C SER A 137 17.56 5.98 3.78
N PHE A 138 16.39 6.57 3.87
CA PHE A 138 15.14 5.98 4.38
C PHE A 138 14.89 4.55 3.88
N SER A 139 14.27 3.72 4.74
CA SER A 139 13.69 2.45 4.32
C SER A 139 12.76 2.66 3.13
N ARG A 140 12.66 1.66 2.26
CA ARG A 140 11.85 1.72 1.06
C ARG A 140 10.79 0.64 1.07
N PHE A 141 9.62 0.91 0.51
CA PHE A 141 8.54 -0.07 0.40
C PHE A 141 8.05 -0.22 -1.04
N VAL A 142 7.38 -1.34 -1.30
CA VAL A 142 6.58 -1.60 -2.49
C VAL A 142 5.22 -2.12 -2.08
N ILE A 143 4.19 -1.81 -2.87
CA ILE A 143 2.82 -2.26 -2.65
C ILE A 143 2.63 -3.62 -3.34
N LEU A 144 2.01 -4.58 -2.66
CA LEU A 144 1.60 -5.83 -3.28
C LEU A 144 0.34 -5.60 -4.12
N THR A 145 0.31 -6.23 -5.29
CA THR A 145 -0.85 -6.21 -6.18
C THR A 145 -1.31 -7.61 -6.52
N ARG A 146 -2.60 -7.74 -6.78
CA ARG A 146 -3.28 -8.97 -7.20
C ARG A 146 -4.13 -8.73 -8.44
N GLU A 147 -4.76 -9.78 -8.98
CA GLU A 147 -5.81 -9.62 -9.98
C GLU A 147 -6.94 -8.75 -9.45
N ALA A 148 -7.46 -7.88 -10.31
CA ALA A 148 -8.55 -6.99 -9.97
C ALA A 148 -9.86 -7.76 -9.78
N ASP A 149 -10.64 -7.35 -8.77
CA ASP A 149 -12.00 -7.79 -8.56
C ASP A 149 -12.96 -7.21 -9.62
N GLU A 150 -14.25 -7.48 -9.47
CA GLU A 150 -15.29 -7.02 -10.41
C GLU A 150 -15.46 -5.48 -10.42
N VAL A 151 -15.09 -4.79 -9.34
CA VAL A 151 -15.21 -3.31 -9.22
C VAL A 151 -14.04 -2.62 -9.94
N VAL A 152 -12.82 -3.12 -9.78
CA VAL A 152 -11.62 -2.52 -10.36
C VAL A 152 -11.36 -2.99 -11.80
N ARG A 153 -11.70 -4.23 -12.14
CA ARG A 153 -11.42 -4.87 -13.43
C ARG A 153 -11.87 -4.07 -14.66
N PRO A 154 -13.01 -3.35 -14.66
CA PRO A 154 -13.41 -2.52 -15.79
C PRO A 154 -12.45 -1.36 -16.10
N VAL A 155 -11.62 -0.96 -15.12
CA VAL A 155 -10.64 0.13 -15.26
C VAL A 155 -9.24 -0.43 -15.48
N HIS A 156 -8.83 -1.40 -14.65
CA HIS A 156 -7.49 -1.98 -14.71
C HIS A 156 -7.50 -3.45 -14.29
N SER A 157 -6.64 -4.27 -14.90
CA SER A 157 -6.55 -5.71 -14.62
C SER A 157 -5.92 -6.07 -13.26
N ARG A 158 -5.30 -5.09 -12.59
CA ARG A 158 -4.63 -5.28 -11.29
C ARG A 158 -5.16 -4.28 -10.28
N MET A 159 -5.11 -4.67 -8.99
CA MET A 159 -5.43 -3.82 -7.85
C MET A 159 -4.43 -4.07 -6.71
N PRO A 160 -4.28 -3.17 -5.73
CA PRO A 160 -3.54 -3.47 -4.51
C PRO A 160 -4.12 -4.69 -3.78
N LEU A 161 -3.28 -5.46 -3.09
CA LEU A 161 -3.73 -6.45 -2.13
C LEU A 161 -4.20 -5.72 -0.87
N LEU A 162 -5.51 -5.73 -0.63
CA LEU A 162 -6.15 -5.04 0.48
C LEU A 162 -6.37 -5.96 1.66
N LEU A 163 -6.17 -5.44 2.86
CA LEU A 163 -6.36 -6.12 4.14
C LEU A 163 -7.51 -5.47 4.91
N THR A 164 -8.20 -6.25 5.73
CA THR A 164 -9.04 -5.70 6.80
C THR A 164 -8.15 -5.24 7.96
N ALA A 165 -8.66 -4.38 8.86
CA ALA A 165 -7.90 -3.94 10.03
C ALA A 165 -7.45 -5.13 10.91
N GLU A 166 -8.30 -6.16 11.03
CA GLU A 166 -8.00 -7.37 11.80
C GLU A 166 -6.88 -8.22 11.18
N GLN A 167 -6.71 -8.16 9.86
CA GLN A 167 -5.65 -8.87 9.16
C GLN A 167 -4.28 -8.17 9.24
N VAL A 168 -4.24 -6.87 9.55
CA VAL A 168 -2.99 -6.10 9.59
C VAL A 168 -1.95 -6.67 10.56
N PRO A 169 -2.28 -7.00 11.82
CA PRO A 169 -1.34 -7.61 12.74
C PRO A 169 -0.81 -8.96 12.24
N ASP A 170 -1.70 -9.83 11.76
CA ASP A 170 -1.32 -11.14 11.22
C ASP A 170 -0.42 -11.01 9.98
N TRP A 171 -0.76 -10.08 9.06
CA TRP A 171 0.09 -9.82 7.90
C TRP A 171 1.51 -9.44 8.29
N ILE A 172 1.67 -8.54 9.25
CA ILE A 172 2.99 -8.02 9.64
C ILE A 172 3.80 -9.06 10.42
N ARG A 173 3.18 -9.85 11.29
CA ARG A 173 3.85 -10.63 12.33
C ARG A 173 3.84 -12.13 12.09
N ASN A 174 2.75 -12.66 11.54
CA ASN A 174 2.49 -14.10 11.51
C ASN A 174 2.91 -14.70 10.15
N ASN A 175 4.01 -15.46 10.15
CA ASN A 175 4.48 -16.12 8.92
C ASN A 175 3.55 -17.21 8.43
N ASP A 176 2.83 -17.88 9.32
CA ASP A 176 1.94 -19.00 8.97
C ASP A 176 0.66 -18.53 8.28
N ARG A 177 0.29 -17.27 8.48
CA ARG A 177 -0.91 -16.66 7.85
C ARG A 177 -0.63 -16.02 6.50
N VAL A 178 0.62 -15.85 6.09
CA VAL A 178 0.99 -15.13 4.87
C VAL A 178 0.34 -15.73 3.64
N GLU A 179 0.39 -17.06 3.46
CA GLU A 179 -0.15 -17.71 2.27
C GLU A 179 -1.68 -17.57 2.19
N GLU A 180 -2.37 -17.66 3.30
CA GLU A 180 -3.82 -17.44 3.38
C GLU A 180 -4.16 -15.99 3.03
N ILE A 181 -3.44 -15.02 3.61
CA ILE A 181 -3.69 -13.60 3.37
C ILE A 181 -3.41 -13.21 1.92
N LEU A 182 -2.38 -13.77 1.28
CA LEU A 182 -2.13 -13.54 -0.16
C LEU A 182 -3.29 -13.99 -1.05
N LYS A 183 -4.13 -14.92 -0.59
CA LYS A 183 -5.30 -15.46 -1.30
C LYS A 183 -6.65 -14.91 -0.78
N THR A 184 -6.61 -13.96 0.15
CA THR A 184 -7.84 -13.44 0.79
C THR A 184 -8.81 -12.81 -0.20
N VAL A 185 -10.09 -12.79 0.15
CA VAL A 185 -11.12 -12.09 -0.62
C VAL A 185 -10.86 -10.58 -0.54
N PRO A 186 -10.99 -9.83 -1.65
CA PRO A 186 -10.80 -8.38 -1.62
C PRO A 186 -11.77 -7.68 -0.65
N VAL A 187 -11.26 -6.64 0.00
CA VAL A 187 -12.11 -5.73 0.78
C VAL A 187 -13.10 -5.04 -0.19
N PRO A 188 -14.40 -4.97 0.14
CA PRO A 188 -15.39 -4.34 -0.73
C PRO A 188 -15.07 -2.87 -1.02
N LEU A 189 -15.09 -2.51 -2.30
CA LEU A 189 -14.78 -1.18 -2.80
C LEU A 189 -16.00 -0.57 -3.51
N TYR A 190 -16.02 0.77 -3.59
CA TYR A 190 -16.80 1.49 -4.59
C TYR A 190 -15.88 2.36 -5.44
N CYS A 191 -16.36 2.72 -6.64
CA CYS A 191 -15.59 3.43 -7.64
C CYS A 191 -16.26 4.77 -7.96
N GLU A 192 -15.46 5.84 -7.92
CA GLU A 192 -15.82 7.15 -8.45
C GLU A 192 -15.01 7.42 -9.72
N LYS A 193 -15.68 7.76 -10.82
CA LYS A 193 -15.03 8.07 -12.10
C LYS A 193 -15.13 9.56 -12.38
N GLU A 194 -13.99 10.17 -12.69
CA GLU A 194 -13.96 11.50 -13.27
C GLU A 194 -14.10 11.34 -14.79
N TYR A 195 -15.27 11.73 -15.31
CA TYR A 195 -15.46 11.89 -16.75
C TYR A 195 -15.00 13.29 -17.15
N GLU A 196 -14.06 13.40 -18.10
CA GLU A 196 -13.90 14.66 -18.80
C GLU A 196 -15.25 14.98 -19.48
N GLN A 197 -15.84 16.13 -19.16
CA GLN A 197 -16.97 16.63 -19.92
C GLN A 197 -16.48 16.80 -21.37
N MET A 198 -16.96 15.94 -22.26
CA MET A 198 -16.84 16.20 -23.67
C MET A 198 -17.56 17.54 -23.93
N SER A 199 -16.79 18.58 -24.23
CA SER A 199 -17.35 19.79 -24.79
C SER A 199 -18.11 19.40 -26.08
N LEU A 200 -19.41 19.47 -26.05
CA LEU A 200 -20.20 19.46 -27.26
C LEU A 200 -19.91 20.80 -27.96
N ASP A 201 -18.94 20.79 -28.87
CA ASP A 201 -18.81 21.86 -29.87
C ASP A 201 -20.03 21.74 -30.79
N LEU A 202 -21.01 22.65 -30.56
CA LEU A 202 -22.17 22.91 -31.42
C LEU A 202 -21.74 23.83 -32.56
#